data_20ac2f1b36a08be6dcac8277c03a949c
#
_entry.id   20ac2f1b36a08be6dcac8277c03a949c
#
_cell.length_a   1.000
_cell.length_b   1.000
_cell.length_c   1.000
_cell.angle_alpha   90.00
_cell.angle_beta   90.00
_cell.angle_gamma   90.00
#
_symmetry.space_group_name_H-M   'P 1'
#
loop_
_entity.id
_entity.type
_entity.pdbx_description
1 polymer ?
#
loop_
_entity_poly.entity_id
_entity_poly.type
_entity_poly.pdbx_seq_one_letter_code
_entity_poly.pdbx_strand_id
1 'polypeptide(L)'
;MARPIKVAGEEMETNIISYANDISANVLGFSIVGTSGVGKSTAFDLTCAKYPRVIRHTFPDGFYTQIPIIRLTAFSNSNLTALFLSFAKQLDQLLDTGEDHLNVISGKANLGKIVSIICGWIELYHIGAIAIDEIQFLDFSQSSAKSFENFLTITAQTGVAIVAIGTSEACRLWGGMLRIQRRMASTIIRADSYCKDKKFMSEIIERIWKYQWLDEPAPLTEGLENSMYEESCGSIDLLTTLWMMMQFEVLSNEEQPTIDEVFVHKVAEKHIKEMRGLLKESLIENE
;
A
#
# COMPACT_ATOMS: atom_id res chain seq x y z
N MET A 1 -16.25 -15.13 11.92
CA MET A 1 -17.64 -15.02 12.39
C MET A 1 -18.16 -13.63 12.08
N ALA A 2 -19.10 -13.52 11.14
CA ALA A 2 -19.81 -12.26 10.91
C ALA A 2 -20.60 -11.91 12.17
N ARG A 3 -20.63 -10.64 12.58
CA ARG A 3 -21.49 -10.19 13.68
C ARG A 3 -22.94 -10.49 13.33
N PRO A 4 -23.76 -11.07 14.21
CA PRO A 4 -25.18 -11.25 13.95
C PRO A 4 -25.82 -9.87 13.76
N ILE A 5 -26.42 -9.67 12.61
CA ILE A 5 -27.30 -8.51 12.37
C ILE A 5 -28.56 -8.79 13.16
N LYS A 6 -28.82 -8.04 14.23
CA LYS A 6 -30.09 -8.07 14.95
C LYS A 6 -31.20 -7.52 14.04
N VAL A 7 -31.92 -8.41 13.40
CA VAL A 7 -33.22 -8.10 12.80
C VAL A 7 -34.27 -8.66 13.73
N ALA A 8 -35.32 -7.87 13.99
CA ALA A 8 -36.40 -8.20 14.94
C ALA A 8 -37.03 -9.54 14.62
N GLY A 9 -36.87 -10.55 15.52
CA GLY A 9 -37.53 -11.86 15.48
C GLY A 9 -36.54 -13.02 15.70
N GLU A 10 -36.64 -13.69 16.82
CA GLU A 10 -35.71 -14.72 17.33
C GLU A 10 -35.58 -16.00 16.49
N GLU A 11 -36.35 -16.19 15.43
CA GLU A 11 -36.32 -17.42 14.62
C GLU A 11 -35.42 -17.36 13.36
N MET A 12 -34.79 -16.23 13.08
CA MET A 12 -33.91 -16.08 11.88
C MET A 12 -32.43 -16.38 12.11
N GLU A 13 -31.97 -16.56 13.34
CA GLU A 13 -30.52 -16.64 13.62
C GLU A 13 -29.83 -17.88 13.05
N THR A 14 -30.49 -19.00 12.97
CA THR A 14 -29.91 -20.28 12.51
C THR A 14 -29.77 -20.37 10.99
N ASN A 15 -30.64 -19.74 10.23
CA ASN A 15 -30.63 -19.79 8.77
C ASN A 15 -29.66 -18.78 8.11
N ILE A 16 -29.42 -17.65 8.77
CA ILE A 16 -28.49 -16.62 8.25
C ILE A 16 -27.04 -17.10 8.32
N ILE A 17 -26.69 -17.91 9.32
CA ILE A 17 -25.32 -18.45 9.48
C ILE A 17 -24.98 -19.43 8.36
N SER A 18 -25.92 -20.30 7.94
CA SER A 18 -25.71 -21.23 6.84
C SER A 18 -25.60 -20.51 5.47
N TYR A 19 -26.42 -19.50 5.24
CA TYR A 19 -26.35 -18.71 4.00
C TYR A 19 -25.10 -17.83 3.93
N ALA A 20 -24.58 -17.32 5.05
CA ALA A 20 -23.35 -16.54 5.06
C ALA A 20 -22.11 -17.38 4.70
N ASN A 21 -22.15 -18.69 4.94
CA ASN A 21 -21.09 -19.61 4.51
C ASN A 21 -21.20 -20.03 3.03
N ASP A 22 -22.41 -19.97 2.46
CA ASP A 22 -22.67 -20.30 1.05
C ASP A 22 -22.62 -19.10 0.10
N ILE A 23 -22.81 -17.89 0.62
CA ILE A 23 -22.56 -16.70 -0.16
C ILE A 23 -21.02 -16.55 -0.17
N SER A 24 -20.39 -17.05 -1.23
CA SER A 24 -19.05 -16.61 -1.60
C SER A 24 -19.16 -15.09 -1.80
N ALA A 25 -18.99 -14.36 -0.71
CA ALA A 25 -18.97 -12.91 -0.73
C ALA A 25 -17.96 -12.56 -1.82
N ASN A 26 -18.39 -11.81 -2.82
CA ASN A 26 -17.46 -11.19 -3.74
C ASN A 26 -16.61 -10.23 -2.91
N VAL A 27 -15.56 -10.75 -2.29
CA VAL A 27 -14.61 -9.95 -1.55
C VAL A 27 -13.96 -9.03 -2.54
N LEU A 28 -14.30 -7.77 -2.42
CA LEU A 28 -13.84 -6.74 -3.31
C LEU A 28 -12.48 -6.28 -2.81
N GLY A 29 -11.42 -6.73 -3.45
CA GLY A 29 -10.12 -6.09 -3.35
C GLY A 29 -10.15 -4.74 -4.06
N PHE A 30 -9.15 -3.90 -3.81
CA PHE A 30 -8.94 -2.66 -4.53
C PHE A 30 -7.46 -2.47 -4.86
N SER A 31 -7.18 -1.57 -5.79
CA SER A 31 -5.82 -1.24 -6.17
C SER A 31 -5.53 0.24 -5.95
N ILE A 32 -4.32 0.54 -5.49
CA ILE A 32 -3.77 1.90 -5.41
C ILE A 32 -2.64 1.96 -6.43
N VAL A 33 -2.83 2.73 -7.48
CA VAL A 33 -1.86 2.84 -8.57
C VAL A 33 -1.45 4.29 -8.81
N GLY A 34 -0.24 4.48 -9.29
CA GLY A 34 0.29 5.80 -9.61
C GLY A 34 1.80 5.75 -9.80
N THR A 35 2.37 6.84 -10.27
CA THR A 35 3.81 7.01 -10.46
C THR A 35 4.58 6.73 -9.17
N SER A 36 5.85 6.36 -9.28
CA SER A 36 6.73 6.25 -8.12
C SER A 36 6.87 7.60 -7.42
N GLY A 37 6.96 7.59 -6.08
CA GLY A 37 7.13 8.81 -5.29
C GLY A 37 5.86 9.65 -5.02
N VAL A 38 4.67 9.22 -5.50
CA VAL A 38 3.39 9.94 -5.22
C VAL A 38 2.80 9.64 -3.83
N GLY A 39 3.49 8.88 -3.00
CA GLY A 39 3.08 8.63 -1.61
C GLY A 39 2.09 7.49 -1.40
N LYS A 40 1.88 6.57 -2.36
CA LYS A 40 0.94 5.43 -2.25
C LYS A 40 1.15 4.60 -0.99
N SER A 41 2.36 4.08 -0.81
CA SER A 41 2.74 3.23 0.31
C SER A 41 2.62 3.98 1.64
N THR A 42 3.07 5.23 1.68
CA THR A 42 2.97 6.10 2.86
C THR A 42 1.52 6.36 3.25
N ALA A 43 0.65 6.68 2.29
CA ALA A 43 -0.77 6.91 2.54
C ALA A 43 -1.47 5.65 3.07
N PHE A 44 -1.12 4.49 2.50
CA PHE A 44 -1.62 3.20 2.96
C PHE A 44 -1.15 2.90 4.39
N ASP A 45 0.14 3.09 4.69
CA ASP A 45 0.71 2.88 6.02
C ASP A 45 0.10 3.79 7.08
N LEU A 46 -0.06 5.07 6.79
CA LEU A 46 -0.71 6.03 7.68
C LEU A 46 -2.17 5.65 7.95
N THR A 47 -2.83 5.06 6.97
CA THR A 47 -4.21 4.55 7.14
C THR A 47 -4.21 3.32 8.03
N CYS A 48 -3.31 2.36 7.79
CA CYS A 48 -3.18 1.15 8.60
C CYS A 48 -2.75 1.46 10.04
N ALA A 49 -1.92 2.48 10.26
CA ALA A 49 -1.45 2.90 11.59
C ALA A 49 -2.58 3.37 12.52
N LYS A 50 -3.77 3.68 11.99
CA LYS A 50 -4.96 4.01 12.78
C LYS A 50 -5.62 2.80 13.44
N TYR A 51 -5.23 1.60 13.04
CA TYR A 51 -5.80 0.34 13.52
C TYR A 51 -4.75 -0.50 14.22
N PRO A 52 -5.12 -1.29 15.25
CA PRO A 52 -4.19 -2.22 15.88
C PRO A 52 -3.74 -3.28 14.87
N ARG A 53 -2.47 -3.66 14.95
CA ARG A 53 -1.90 -4.70 14.07
C ARG A 53 -2.42 -6.09 14.40
N VAL A 54 -2.65 -6.34 15.70
CA VAL A 54 -3.18 -7.60 16.22
C VAL A 54 -4.25 -7.27 17.25
N ILE A 55 -5.39 -7.93 17.18
CA ILE A 55 -6.50 -7.77 18.10
C ILE A 55 -6.74 -9.12 18.76
N ARG A 56 -6.70 -9.14 20.09
CA ARG A 56 -7.07 -10.32 20.88
C ARG A 56 -8.48 -10.18 21.39
N HIS A 57 -9.38 -11.05 20.94
CA HIS A 57 -10.75 -11.11 21.41
C HIS A 57 -10.84 -12.16 22.53
N THR A 58 -11.27 -11.74 23.72
CA THR A 58 -11.35 -12.63 24.88
C THR A 58 -12.81 -12.89 25.23
N PHE A 59 -13.14 -14.14 25.50
CA PHE A 59 -14.46 -14.62 25.93
C PHE A 59 -14.30 -15.44 27.22
N PRO A 60 -15.42 -15.75 27.93
CA PRO A 60 -15.35 -16.59 29.13
C PRO A 60 -14.64 -17.93 28.91
N ASP A 61 -14.82 -18.53 27.73
CA ASP A 61 -14.34 -19.88 27.41
C ASP A 61 -13.07 -19.92 26.54
N GLY A 62 -12.45 -18.75 26.28
CA GLY A 62 -11.25 -18.71 25.47
C GLY A 62 -10.97 -17.37 24.81
N PHE A 63 -10.12 -17.40 23.79
CA PHE A 63 -9.80 -16.22 23.01
C PHE A 63 -9.53 -16.62 21.55
N TYR A 64 -9.64 -15.65 20.63
CA TYR A 64 -9.06 -15.76 19.31
C TYR A 64 -8.28 -14.49 18.95
N THR A 65 -7.36 -14.66 18.02
CA THR A 65 -6.51 -13.56 17.53
C THR A 65 -6.99 -13.14 16.15
N GLN A 66 -7.11 -11.85 15.93
CA GLN A 66 -7.45 -11.27 14.64
C GLN A 66 -6.30 -10.39 14.15
N ILE A 67 -5.90 -10.56 12.90
CA ILE A 67 -4.95 -9.71 12.20
C ILE A 67 -5.72 -8.97 11.11
N PRO A 68 -6.02 -7.67 11.28
CA PRO A 68 -6.81 -6.94 10.30
C PRO A 68 -6.18 -6.90 8.91
N ILE A 69 -4.87 -6.64 8.84
CA ILE A 69 -4.15 -6.49 7.57
C ILE A 69 -2.74 -7.05 7.71
N ILE A 70 -2.34 -7.87 6.75
CA ILE A 70 -0.93 -8.25 6.52
C ILE A 70 -0.42 -7.47 5.31
N ARG A 71 0.71 -6.78 5.49
CA ARG A 71 1.38 -6.07 4.40
C ARG A 71 2.61 -6.84 3.94
N LEU A 72 2.70 -7.06 2.64
CA LEU A 72 3.81 -7.69 1.94
C LEU A 72 4.38 -6.70 0.94
N THR A 73 5.67 -6.84 0.64
CA THR A 73 6.32 -6.09 -0.44
C THR A 73 6.86 -7.09 -1.45
N ALA A 74 6.49 -6.93 -2.71
CA ALA A 74 7.08 -7.70 -3.79
C ALA A 74 8.45 -7.10 -4.16
N PHE A 75 9.42 -7.97 -4.41
CA PHE A 75 10.75 -7.57 -4.87
C PHE A 75 10.92 -7.96 -6.33
N SER A 76 11.85 -7.33 -7.01
CA SER A 76 12.19 -7.65 -8.40
C SER A 76 12.38 -9.15 -8.59
N ASN A 77 11.66 -9.73 -9.56
CA ASN A 77 11.60 -11.17 -9.85
C ASN A 77 11.07 -12.05 -8.70
N SER A 78 10.27 -11.48 -7.78
CA SER A 78 9.59 -12.28 -6.76
C SER A 78 8.61 -13.25 -7.39
N ASN A 79 8.76 -14.52 -7.06
CA ASN A 79 7.73 -15.52 -7.36
C ASN A 79 6.74 -15.66 -6.18
N LEU A 80 5.62 -16.33 -6.40
CA LEU A 80 4.61 -16.54 -5.36
C LEU A 80 5.14 -17.27 -4.12
N THR A 81 6.08 -18.18 -4.28
CA THR A 81 6.69 -18.89 -3.14
C THR A 81 7.43 -17.90 -2.23
N ALA A 82 8.22 -16.99 -2.81
CA ALA A 82 8.90 -15.94 -2.04
C ALA A 82 7.90 -15.02 -1.33
N LEU A 83 6.80 -14.67 -1.98
CA LEU A 83 5.74 -13.86 -1.36
C LEU A 83 5.10 -14.59 -0.18
N PHE A 84 4.82 -15.90 -0.30
CA PHE A 84 4.24 -16.68 0.79
C PHE A 84 5.23 -16.93 1.94
N LEU A 85 6.53 -17.04 1.66
CA LEU A 85 7.56 -17.04 2.71
C LEU A 85 7.58 -15.69 3.45
N SER A 86 7.45 -14.58 2.74
CA SER A 86 7.30 -13.25 3.36
C SER A 86 6.03 -13.14 4.21
N PHE A 87 4.93 -13.76 3.77
CA PHE A 87 3.69 -13.83 4.55
C PHE A 87 3.89 -14.56 5.88
N ALA A 88 4.52 -15.76 5.85
CA ALA A 88 4.82 -16.51 7.07
C ALA A 88 5.73 -15.72 8.02
N LYS A 89 6.78 -15.07 7.49
CA LYS A 89 7.68 -14.22 8.28
C LYS A 89 6.94 -13.04 8.92
N GLN A 90 5.99 -12.42 8.21
CA GLN A 90 5.17 -11.35 8.79
C GLN A 90 4.23 -11.87 9.88
N LEU A 91 3.68 -13.09 9.75
CA LEU A 91 2.92 -13.72 10.82
C LEU A 91 3.78 -13.92 12.07
N ASP A 92 4.98 -14.48 11.92
CA ASP A 92 5.91 -14.71 13.02
C ASP A 92 6.27 -13.39 13.73
N GLN A 93 6.48 -12.31 12.98
CA GLN A 93 6.75 -10.99 13.55
C GLN A 93 5.55 -10.39 14.28
N LEU A 94 4.33 -10.57 13.75
CA LEU A 94 3.12 -10.01 14.37
C LEU A 94 2.71 -10.76 15.64
N LEU A 95 2.99 -12.06 15.69
CA LEU A 95 2.58 -12.96 16.77
C LEU A 95 3.69 -13.25 17.77
N ASP A 96 4.93 -12.78 17.48
CA ASP A 96 6.15 -13.06 18.28
C ASP A 96 6.41 -14.56 18.45
N THR A 97 6.28 -15.32 17.36
CA THR A 97 6.44 -16.78 17.35
C THR A 97 7.80 -17.26 16.81
N GLY A 98 8.76 -16.36 16.68
CA GLY A 98 10.08 -16.67 16.13
C GLY A 98 10.03 -16.97 14.64
N GLU A 99 10.23 -18.22 14.26
CA GLU A 99 10.18 -18.70 12.87
C GLU A 99 9.22 -19.88 12.69
N ASP A 100 8.23 -20.02 13.54
CA ASP A 100 7.35 -21.19 13.55
C ASP A 100 6.57 -21.33 12.24
N HIS A 101 5.94 -20.25 11.74
CA HIS A 101 5.20 -20.25 10.49
C HIS A 101 6.13 -20.37 9.28
N LEU A 102 7.28 -19.69 9.32
CA LEU A 102 8.28 -19.76 8.26
C LEU A 102 8.80 -21.18 8.11
N ASN A 103 9.10 -21.87 9.20
CA ASN A 103 9.59 -23.25 9.19
C ASN A 103 8.56 -24.25 8.64
N VAL A 104 7.26 -24.00 8.86
CA VAL A 104 6.18 -24.87 8.34
C VAL A 104 6.18 -24.89 6.81
N ILE A 105 6.46 -23.79 6.14
CA ILE A 105 6.41 -23.71 4.67
C ILE A 105 7.78 -23.73 4.00
N SER A 106 8.86 -23.49 4.75
CA SER A 106 10.23 -23.58 4.24
C SER A 106 10.52 -24.99 3.73
N GLY A 107 11.17 -25.05 2.56
CA GLY A 107 11.51 -26.34 1.93
C GLY A 107 10.34 -27.08 1.27
N LYS A 108 9.11 -26.58 1.32
CA LYS A 108 7.99 -27.17 0.59
C LYS A 108 8.03 -26.77 -0.88
N ALA A 109 8.22 -27.75 -1.75
CA ALA A 109 8.27 -27.54 -3.21
C ALA A 109 6.88 -27.40 -3.86
N ASN A 110 5.81 -27.89 -3.20
CA ASN A 110 4.46 -27.89 -3.76
C ASN A 110 3.69 -26.63 -3.37
N LEU A 111 3.51 -25.74 -4.34
CA LEU A 111 2.80 -24.47 -4.16
C LEU A 111 1.36 -24.67 -3.69
N GLY A 112 0.64 -25.70 -4.16
CA GLY A 112 -0.73 -25.96 -3.72
C GLY A 112 -0.82 -26.30 -2.23
N LYS A 113 0.19 -27.01 -1.68
CA LYS A 113 0.27 -27.26 -0.23
C LYS A 113 0.53 -25.97 0.54
N ILE A 114 1.39 -25.11 0.02
CA ILE A 114 1.66 -23.79 0.63
C ILE A 114 0.37 -22.96 0.65
N VAL A 115 -0.35 -22.89 -0.47
CA VAL A 115 -1.64 -22.18 -0.57
C VAL A 115 -2.64 -22.69 0.47
N SER A 116 -2.77 -24.01 0.62
CA SER A 116 -3.67 -24.60 1.61
C SER A 116 -3.30 -24.23 3.06
N ILE A 117 -2.00 -24.18 3.38
CA ILE A 117 -1.51 -23.74 4.69
C ILE A 117 -1.82 -22.27 4.92
N ILE A 118 -1.57 -21.42 3.91
CA ILE A 118 -1.87 -19.98 3.97
C ILE A 118 -3.38 -19.75 4.20
N CYS A 119 -4.25 -20.48 3.50
CA CYS A 119 -5.69 -20.41 3.75
C CYS A 119 -6.03 -20.77 5.21
N GLY A 120 -5.44 -21.83 5.75
CA GLY A 120 -5.64 -22.21 7.14
C GLY A 120 -5.19 -21.13 8.12
N TRP A 121 -4.08 -20.43 7.87
CA TRP A 121 -3.63 -19.32 8.72
C TRP A 121 -4.52 -18.09 8.59
N ILE A 122 -5.03 -17.80 7.38
CA ILE A 122 -5.97 -16.69 7.17
C ILE A 122 -7.25 -16.93 8.00
N GLU A 123 -7.76 -18.14 8.00
CA GLU A 123 -8.94 -18.51 8.79
C GLU A 123 -8.64 -18.49 10.30
N LEU A 124 -7.51 -19.09 10.72
CA LEU A 124 -7.09 -19.19 12.12
C LEU A 124 -6.90 -17.83 12.78
N TYR A 125 -6.25 -16.91 12.07
CA TYR A 125 -5.96 -15.56 12.57
C TYR A 125 -6.95 -14.51 12.08
N HIS A 126 -8.07 -14.92 11.48
CA HIS A 126 -9.13 -14.01 11.00
C HIS A 126 -8.56 -12.83 10.22
N ILE A 127 -7.68 -13.11 9.24
CA ILE A 127 -7.00 -12.07 8.46
C ILE A 127 -8.00 -11.43 7.52
N GLY A 128 -8.18 -10.10 7.67
CA GLY A 128 -9.16 -9.34 6.89
C GLY A 128 -8.70 -8.97 5.49
N ALA A 129 -7.41 -8.60 5.36
CA ALA A 129 -6.85 -8.20 4.08
C ALA A 129 -5.36 -8.55 3.97
N ILE A 130 -4.90 -8.80 2.74
CA ILE A 130 -3.50 -8.92 2.38
C ILE A 130 -3.19 -7.77 1.44
N ALA A 131 -2.33 -6.85 1.87
CA ALA A 131 -1.84 -5.77 1.04
C ALA A 131 -0.49 -6.17 0.43
N ILE A 132 -0.38 -6.01 -0.89
CA ILE A 132 0.85 -6.32 -1.63
C ILE A 132 1.34 -5.03 -2.27
N ASP A 133 2.44 -4.53 -1.74
CA ASP A 133 3.12 -3.35 -2.26
C ASP A 133 4.11 -3.74 -3.36
N GLU A 134 4.38 -2.82 -4.28
CA GLU A 134 5.23 -3.01 -5.46
C GLU A 134 4.81 -4.23 -6.31
N ILE A 135 3.50 -4.42 -6.45
CA ILE A 135 2.93 -5.63 -7.06
C ILE A 135 3.40 -5.85 -8.52
N GLN A 136 3.85 -4.82 -9.24
CA GLN A 136 4.41 -4.94 -10.58
C GLN A 136 5.67 -5.82 -10.63
N PHE A 137 6.36 -6.01 -9.50
CA PHE A 137 7.56 -6.86 -9.43
C PHE A 137 7.25 -8.34 -9.28
N LEU A 138 5.99 -8.72 -9.08
CA LEU A 138 5.61 -10.13 -9.14
C LEU A 138 5.70 -10.62 -10.56
N ASP A 139 6.56 -11.63 -10.79
CA ASP A 139 6.64 -12.27 -12.09
C ASP A 139 5.43 -13.17 -12.35
N PHE A 140 4.56 -12.68 -13.19
CA PHE A 140 3.40 -13.41 -13.67
C PHE A 140 3.60 -14.01 -15.07
N SER A 141 4.79 -13.88 -15.68
CA SER A 141 5.00 -14.13 -17.11
C SER A 141 5.12 -15.59 -17.51
N GLN A 142 5.73 -16.43 -16.69
CA GLN A 142 6.05 -17.81 -17.09
C GLN A 142 5.05 -18.89 -16.65
N SER A 143 4.21 -18.58 -15.68
CA SER A 143 3.11 -19.44 -15.24
C SER A 143 1.91 -18.59 -14.80
N SER A 144 1.76 -17.47 -15.42
CA SER A 144 0.92 -16.33 -14.98
C SER A 144 -0.52 -16.71 -14.66
N ALA A 145 -1.17 -17.50 -15.50
CA ALA A 145 -2.52 -17.96 -15.23
C ALA A 145 -2.59 -18.76 -13.91
N LYS A 146 -1.65 -19.68 -13.67
CA LYS A 146 -1.62 -20.51 -12.45
C LYS A 146 -1.26 -19.70 -11.20
N SER A 147 -0.42 -18.69 -11.32
CA SER A 147 -0.04 -17.85 -10.20
C SER A 147 -1.22 -17.00 -9.71
N PHE A 148 -1.95 -16.40 -10.63
CA PHE A 148 -3.18 -15.69 -10.30
C PHE A 148 -4.30 -16.62 -9.81
N GLU A 149 -4.41 -17.82 -10.34
CA GLU A 149 -5.35 -18.84 -9.86
C GLU A 149 -5.15 -19.13 -8.37
N ASN A 150 -3.92 -19.13 -7.88
CA ASN A 150 -3.64 -19.30 -6.46
C ASN A 150 -4.20 -18.15 -5.60
N PHE A 151 -4.06 -16.90 -6.04
CA PHE A 151 -4.71 -15.77 -5.35
C PHE A 151 -6.23 -15.85 -5.41
N LEU A 152 -6.79 -16.23 -6.57
CA LEU A 152 -8.23 -16.45 -6.70
C LEU A 152 -8.70 -17.57 -5.78
N THR A 153 -7.92 -18.63 -5.63
CA THR A 153 -8.20 -19.75 -4.71
C THR A 153 -8.20 -19.26 -3.27
N ILE A 154 -7.16 -18.53 -2.84
CA ILE A 154 -7.08 -17.96 -1.50
C ILE A 154 -8.29 -17.07 -1.20
N THR A 155 -8.60 -16.11 -2.09
CA THR A 155 -9.75 -15.22 -1.88
C THR A 155 -11.09 -15.93 -1.90
N ALA A 156 -11.23 -16.97 -2.72
CA ALA A 156 -12.47 -17.75 -2.82
C ALA A 156 -12.70 -18.63 -1.59
N GLN A 157 -11.65 -19.22 -1.03
CA GLN A 157 -11.74 -20.12 0.12
C GLN A 157 -11.90 -19.34 1.44
N THR A 158 -11.16 -18.24 1.60
CA THR A 158 -11.06 -17.55 2.89
C THR A 158 -11.87 -16.29 2.99
N GLY A 159 -12.27 -15.72 1.86
CA GLY A 159 -12.92 -14.40 1.85
C GLY A 159 -11.97 -13.23 2.16
N VAL A 160 -10.64 -13.43 2.16
CA VAL A 160 -9.66 -12.36 2.41
C VAL A 160 -9.63 -11.37 1.25
N ALA A 161 -9.60 -10.08 1.57
CA ALA A 161 -9.45 -9.02 0.56
C ALA A 161 -7.98 -8.89 0.12
N ILE A 162 -7.75 -8.62 -1.17
CA ILE A 162 -6.41 -8.29 -1.68
C ILE A 162 -6.36 -6.80 -1.99
N VAL A 163 -5.37 -6.11 -1.43
CA VAL A 163 -5.06 -4.72 -1.73
C VAL A 163 -3.77 -4.69 -2.54
N ALA A 164 -3.87 -4.26 -3.79
CA ALA A 164 -2.72 -4.18 -4.68
C ALA A 164 -2.20 -2.75 -4.75
N ILE A 165 -0.93 -2.53 -4.42
CA ILE A 165 -0.29 -1.21 -4.45
C ILE A 165 0.86 -1.29 -5.45
N GLY A 166 0.93 -0.34 -6.40
CA GLY A 166 2.00 -0.34 -7.39
C GLY A 166 1.93 0.78 -8.41
N THR A 167 2.73 0.65 -9.46
CA THR A 167 2.74 1.59 -10.57
C THR A 167 1.58 1.32 -11.54
N SER A 168 1.37 2.22 -12.51
CA SER A 168 0.36 2.04 -13.56
C SER A 168 0.58 0.76 -14.39
N GLU A 169 1.81 0.26 -14.45
CA GLU A 169 2.14 -1.03 -15.08
C GLU A 169 1.41 -2.20 -14.40
N ALA A 170 1.17 -2.10 -13.10
CA ALA A 170 0.41 -3.11 -12.37
C ALA A 170 -0.99 -3.32 -12.99
N CYS A 171 -1.61 -2.27 -13.53
CA CYS A 171 -2.90 -2.39 -14.21
C CYS A 171 -2.82 -3.26 -15.48
N ARG A 172 -1.67 -3.30 -16.15
CA ARG A 172 -1.45 -4.14 -17.34
C ARG A 172 -1.39 -5.63 -17.00
N LEU A 173 -0.94 -5.95 -15.77
CA LEU A 173 -0.82 -7.35 -15.32
C LEU A 173 -2.19 -8.05 -15.23
N TRP A 174 -3.24 -7.34 -14.88
CA TRP A 174 -4.59 -7.90 -14.79
C TRP A 174 -5.55 -7.46 -15.91
N GLY A 175 -5.08 -6.60 -16.85
CA GLY A 175 -5.90 -6.05 -17.94
C GLY A 175 -6.52 -7.07 -18.89
N GLY A 176 -5.98 -8.30 -18.96
CA GLY A 176 -6.50 -9.39 -19.78
C GLY A 176 -7.41 -10.39 -19.06
N MET A 177 -7.64 -10.28 -17.76
CA MET A 177 -8.33 -11.31 -16.98
C MET A 177 -9.48 -10.73 -16.14
N LEU A 178 -10.69 -10.71 -16.70
CA LEU A 178 -11.91 -10.17 -16.05
C LEU A 178 -12.16 -10.71 -14.63
N ARG A 179 -11.79 -11.97 -14.36
CA ARG A 179 -11.95 -12.57 -13.01
C ARG A 179 -11.04 -11.91 -11.98
N ILE A 180 -9.83 -11.54 -12.39
CA ILE A 180 -8.83 -10.90 -11.53
C ILE A 180 -9.21 -9.44 -11.32
N GLN A 181 -9.59 -8.74 -12.40
CA GLN A 181 -10.06 -7.36 -12.31
C GLN A 181 -11.20 -7.21 -11.31
N ARG A 182 -12.17 -8.13 -11.31
CA ARG A 182 -13.30 -8.06 -10.37
C ARG A 182 -12.91 -8.25 -8.91
N ARG A 183 -11.83 -8.97 -8.61
CA ARG A 183 -11.42 -9.29 -7.23
C ARG A 183 -10.29 -8.42 -6.70
N MET A 184 -9.35 -8.02 -7.56
CA MET A 184 -8.17 -7.23 -7.17
C MET A 184 -8.24 -5.77 -7.61
N ALA A 185 -9.09 -5.45 -8.55
CA ALA A 185 -9.22 -4.11 -9.14
C ALA A 185 -10.68 -3.70 -9.30
N SER A 186 -11.57 -4.13 -8.41
CA SER A 186 -12.97 -3.69 -8.39
C SER A 186 -13.07 -2.16 -8.25
N THR A 187 -12.10 -1.57 -7.55
CA THR A 187 -11.91 -0.13 -7.44
C THR A 187 -10.43 0.17 -7.63
N ILE A 188 -10.11 1.05 -8.55
CA ILE A 188 -8.76 1.54 -8.79
C ILE A 188 -8.68 2.97 -8.30
N ILE A 189 -7.87 3.19 -7.26
CA ILE A 189 -7.53 4.51 -6.73
C ILE A 189 -6.28 4.97 -7.47
N ARG A 190 -6.41 6.04 -8.27
CA ARG A 190 -5.29 6.65 -9.00
C ARG A 190 -4.67 7.75 -8.15
N ALA A 191 -3.51 7.46 -7.57
CA ALA A 191 -2.81 8.40 -6.69
C ALA A 191 -2.37 9.67 -7.43
N ASP A 192 -2.01 9.56 -8.71
CA ASP A 192 -1.61 10.70 -9.54
C ASP A 192 -2.69 11.78 -9.66
N SER A 193 -3.97 11.41 -9.57
CA SER A 193 -5.07 12.38 -9.64
C SER A 193 -5.07 13.34 -8.46
N TYR A 194 -4.65 12.90 -7.28
CA TYR A 194 -4.53 13.75 -6.10
C TYR A 194 -3.34 14.70 -6.21
N CYS A 195 -2.25 14.27 -6.82
CA CYS A 195 -1.06 15.11 -7.05
C CYS A 195 -1.31 16.22 -8.10
N LYS A 196 -2.30 16.05 -8.96
CA LYS A 196 -2.78 17.08 -9.90
C LYS A 196 -3.77 18.07 -9.25
N ASP A 197 -4.29 17.76 -8.07
CA ASP A 197 -5.18 18.64 -7.31
C ASP A 197 -4.35 19.65 -6.52
N LYS A 198 -4.36 20.91 -6.97
CA LYS A 198 -3.62 22.00 -6.33
C LYS A 198 -4.00 22.19 -4.86
N LYS A 199 -5.27 22.05 -4.51
CA LYS A 199 -5.73 22.20 -3.12
C LYS A 199 -5.15 21.11 -2.23
N PHE A 200 -5.16 19.87 -2.70
CA PHE A 200 -4.55 18.74 -1.98
C PHE A 200 -3.04 18.96 -1.80
N MET A 201 -2.35 19.39 -2.86
CA MET A 201 -0.90 19.64 -2.79
C MET A 201 -0.56 20.83 -1.88
N SER A 202 -1.37 21.89 -1.88
CA SER A 202 -1.25 23.00 -0.94
C SER A 202 -1.26 22.52 0.51
N GLU A 203 -2.24 21.68 0.88
CA GLU A 203 -2.30 21.09 2.22
C GLU A 203 -1.06 20.25 2.58
N ILE A 204 -0.49 19.53 1.60
CA ILE A 204 0.74 18.75 1.80
C ILE A 204 1.94 19.69 1.98
N ILE A 205 2.08 20.72 1.14
CA ILE A 205 3.16 21.70 1.24
C ILE A 205 3.12 22.41 2.60
N GLU A 206 1.95 22.88 3.03
CA GLU A 206 1.79 23.51 4.35
C GLU A 206 2.21 22.60 5.51
N ARG A 207 1.92 21.30 5.40
CA ARG A 207 2.32 20.33 6.42
C ARG A 207 3.82 20.09 6.44
N ILE A 208 4.44 19.89 5.27
CA ILE A 208 5.87 19.66 5.13
C ILE A 208 6.64 20.92 5.57
N TRP A 209 6.15 22.10 5.22
CA TRP A 209 6.77 23.37 5.57
C TRP A 209 6.92 23.60 7.07
N LYS A 210 6.05 23.03 7.89
CA LYS A 210 6.13 23.12 9.36
C LYS A 210 7.34 22.41 9.97
N TYR A 211 7.95 21.48 9.24
CA TYR A 211 9.16 20.78 9.66
C TYR A 211 10.39 21.55 9.19
N GLN A 212 10.83 22.54 10.00
CA GLN A 212 11.98 23.39 9.70
C GLN A 212 13.09 23.14 10.72
N TRP A 213 14.30 23.07 10.20
CA TRP A 213 15.55 22.98 10.99
C TRP A 213 16.28 24.32 11.02
N LEU A 214 15.68 25.37 10.46
CA LEU A 214 16.21 26.73 10.39
C LEU A 214 16.16 27.40 11.76
N ASP A 215 17.17 28.20 12.10
CA ASP A 215 17.22 28.97 13.35
C ASP A 215 16.02 29.96 13.44
N GLU A 216 15.72 30.60 12.33
CA GLU A 216 14.51 31.41 12.16
C GLU A 216 13.58 30.76 11.14
N PRO A 217 12.35 30.39 11.53
CA PRO A 217 11.41 29.76 10.61
C PRO A 217 11.04 30.69 9.45
N ALA A 218 11.23 30.19 8.22
CA ALA A 218 10.84 30.91 7.02
C ALA A 218 9.30 30.87 6.84
N PRO A 219 8.64 31.99 6.55
CA PRO A 219 7.20 32.02 6.28
C PRO A 219 6.90 31.41 4.91
N LEU A 220 5.83 30.62 4.83
CA LEU A 220 5.32 30.13 3.55
C LEU A 220 4.51 31.23 2.86
N THR A 221 4.93 31.61 1.66
CA THR A 221 4.19 32.55 0.81
C THR A 221 3.51 31.79 -0.33
N GLU A 222 2.48 32.37 -0.94
CA GLU A 222 1.79 31.79 -2.10
C GLU A 222 2.77 31.56 -3.29
N GLY A 223 3.74 32.47 -3.49
CA GLY A 223 4.77 32.31 -4.51
C GLY A 223 5.67 31.11 -4.25
N LEU A 224 6.12 30.92 -3.01
CA LEU A 224 6.90 29.76 -2.61
C LEU A 224 6.13 28.45 -2.78
N GLU A 225 4.87 28.45 -2.38
CA GLU A 225 3.99 27.28 -2.52
C GLU A 225 3.83 26.88 -3.99
N ASN A 226 3.55 27.84 -4.86
CA ASN A 226 3.44 27.59 -6.31
C ASN A 226 4.77 27.09 -6.90
N SER A 227 5.90 27.71 -6.55
CA SER A 227 7.22 27.30 -7.03
C SER A 227 7.57 25.88 -6.57
N MET A 228 7.29 25.53 -5.33
CA MET A 228 7.52 24.17 -4.82
C MET A 228 6.65 23.13 -5.54
N TYR A 229 5.39 23.46 -5.79
CA TYR A 229 4.48 22.58 -6.55
C TYR A 229 4.99 22.35 -7.98
N GLU A 230 5.36 23.42 -8.68
CA GLU A 230 5.86 23.36 -10.06
C GLU A 230 7.16 22.58 -10.17
N GLU A 231 8.12 22.85 -9.29
CA GLU A 231 9.43 22.20 -9.31
C GLU A 231 9.37 20.71 -8.90
N SER A 232 8.43 20.35 -8.01
CA SER A 232 8.21 18.97 -7.64
C SER A 232 7.37 18.17 -8.64
N CYS A 233 6.78 18.82 -9.66
CA CYS A 233 5.82 18.22 -10.60
C CYS A 233 4.67 17.48 -9.90
N GLY A 234 4.25 17.93 -8.71
CA GLY A 234 3.23 17.27 -7.89
C GLY A 234 3.68 15.95 -7.25
N SER A 235 4.95 15.57 -7.32
CA SER A 235 5.49 14.40 -6.61
C SER A 235 5.79 14.76 -5.16
N ILE A 236 5.20 14.02 -4.22
CA ILE A 236 5.43 14.22 -2.78
C ILE A 236 6.88 13.91 -2.40
N ASP A 237 7.49 12.93 -3.05
CA ASP A 237 8.89 12.56 -2.84
C ASP A 237 9.83 13.68 -3.28
N LEU A 238 9.64 14.20 -4.51
CA LEU A 238 10.43 15.34 -4.99
C LEU A 238 10.19 16.60 -4.15
N LEU A 239 8.95 16.85 -3.72
CA LEU A 239 8.60 17.96 -2.85
C LEU A 239 9.35 17.88 -1.51
N THR A 240 9.36 16.71 -0.90
CA THR A 240 10.04 16.48 0.38
C THR A 240 11.55 16.61 0.22
N THR A 241 12.10 16.03 -0.84
CA THR A 241 13.53 16.13 -1.16
C THR A 241 13.93 17.59 -1.42
N LEU A 242 13.14 18.32 -2.21
CA LEU A 242 13.39 19.74 -2.48
C LEU A 242 13.43 20.56 -1.19
N TRP A 243 12.43 20.38 -0.30
CA TRP A 243 12.38 21.07 0.98
C TRP A 243 13.57 20.73 1.88
N MET A 244 13.97 19.45 1.96
CA MET A 244 15.16 19.07 2.71
C MET A 244 16.43 19.71 2.14
N MET A 245 16.59 19.73 0.82
CA MET A 245 17.77 20.33 0.18
C MET A 245 17.80 21.86 0.33
N MET A 246 16.67 22.51 0.30
CA MET A 246 16.57 23.95 0.56
C MET A 246 17.08 24.29 1.97
N GLN A 247 16.63 23.58 2.99
CA GLN A 247 17.11 23.78 4.36
C GLN A 247 18.61 23.45 4.49
N PHE A 248 19.05 22.38 3.85
CA PHE A 248 20.47 22.03 3.84
C PHE A 248 21.34 23.12 3.22
N GLU A 249 20.92 23.71 2.09
CA GLU A 249 21.64 24.81 1.44
C GLU A 249 21.69 26.07 2.32
N VAL A 250 20.61 26.40 3.03
CA VAL A 250 20.59 27.52 3.97
C VAL A 250 21.55 27.28 5.14
N LEU A 251 21.47 26.12 5.77
CA LEU A 251 22.30 25.78 6.95
C LEU A 251 23.79 25.58 6.60
N SER A 252 24.09 25.20 5.36
CA SER A 252 25.49 25.00 4.91
C SER A 252 26.17 26.26 4.40
N ASN A 253 25.41 27.36 4.26
CA ASN A 253 25.92 28.62 3.72
C ASN A 253 26.06 29.65 4.84
N GLU A 254 27.26 30.19 5.04
CA GLU A 254 27.52 31.23 6.05
C GLU A 254 26.67 32.49 5.87
N GLU A 255 26.29 32.82 4.61
CA GLU A 255 25.49 33.99 4.27
C GLU A 255 23.98 33.77 4.51
N GLN A 256 23.56 32.54 4.84
CA GLN A 256 22.16 32.15 5.06
C GLN A 256 21.18 32.75 4.04
N PRO A 257 21.15 32.24 2.81
CA PRO A 257 20.37 32.83 1.72
C PRO A 257 18.87 32.86 2.08
N THR A 258 18.19 33.93 1.68
CA THR A 258 16.75 34.04 1.84
C THR A 258 16.05 32.99 0.98
N ILE A 259 15.05 32.32 1.58
CA ILE A 259 14.21 31.37 0.84
C ILE A 259 13.16 32.18 0.07
N ASP A 260 13.39 32.33 -1.23
CA ASP A 260 12.47 32.92 -2.19
C ASP A 260 12.26 31.99 -3.39
N GLU A 261 11.46 32.39 -4.35
CA GLU A 261 11.14 31.60 -5.55
C GLU A 261 12.38 31.30 -6.40
N VAL A 262 13.31 32.25 -6.48
CA VAL A 262 14.57 32.08 -7.22
C VAL A 262 15.44 31.03 -6.53
N PHE A 263 15.48 31.05 -5.21
CA PHE A 263 16.20 30.05 -4.42
C PHE A 263 15.60 28.65 -4.59
N VAL A 264 14.27 28.50 -4.58
CA VAL A 264 13.58 27.24 -4.86
C VAL A 264 14.04 26.67 -6.20
N HIS A 265 13.96 27.48 -7.26
CA HIS A 265 14.40 27.07 -8.60
C HIS A 265 15.88 26.66 -8.65
N LYS A 266 16.76 27.43 -8.04
CA LYS A 266 18.19 27.15 -7.99
C LYS A 266 18.49 25.81 -7.31
N VAL A 267 17.82 25.55 -6.18
CA VAL A 267 17.98 24.28 -5.44
C VAL A 267 17.41 23.11 -6.24
N ALA A 268 16.28 23.30 -6.89
CA ALA A 268 15.66 22.29 -7.74
C ALA A 268 16.58 21.90 -8.92
N GLU A 269 17.15 22.86 -9.63
CA GLU A 269 18.09 22.62 -10.72
C GLU A 269 19.36 21.91 -10.25
N LYS A 270 19.83 22.18 -9.04
CA LYS A 270 21.03 21.59 -8.47
C LYS A 270 20.82 20.14 -7.99
N HIS A 271 19.69 19.87 -7.35
CA HIS A 271 19.52 18.62 -6.56
C HIS A 271 18.48 17.64 -7.13
N ILE A 272 17.44 18.11 -7.83
CA ILE A 272 16.35 17.25 -8.30
C ILE A 272 16.11 17.26 -9.81
N LYS A 273 16.96 17.94 -10.57
CA LYS A 273 16.79 18.10 -12.03
C LYS A 273 16.63 16.78 -12.77
N GLU A 274 17.51 15.82 -12.51
CA GLU A 274 17.49 14.53 -13.21
C GLU A 274 16.24 13.72 -12.85
N MET A 275 15.90 13.65 -11.56
CA MET A 275 14.70 12.94 -11.11
C MET A 275 13.41 13.59 -11.65
N ARG A 276 13.36 14.92 -11.69
CA ARG A 276 12.26 15.68 -12.30
C ARG A 276 12.12 15.38 -13.80
N GLY A 277 13.24 15.24 -14.53
CA GLY A 277 13.26 14.84 -15.94
C GLY A 277 12.63 13.47 -16.15
N LEU A 278 13.10 12.47 -15.42
CA LEU A 278 12.59 11.10 -15.48
C LEU A 278 11.08 11.02 -15.11
N LEU A 279 10.65 11.79 -14.12
CA LEU A 279 9.26 11.84 -13.74
C LEU A 279 8.37 12.40 -14.85
N LYS A 280 8.80 13.49 -15.50
CA LYS A 280 8.07 14.09 -16.63
C LYS A 280 7.94 13.11 -17.81
N GLU A 281 8.99 12.38 -18.13
CA GLU A 281 8.97 11.34 -19.17
C GLU A 281 7.96 10.23 -18.82
N SER A 282 7.98 9.73 -17.58
CA SER A 282 7.06 8.69 -17.12
C SER A 282 5.58 9.14 -17.09
N LEU A 283 5.31 10.43 -16.87
CA LEU A 283 3.96 10.97 -16.90
C LEU A 283 3.40 11.04 -18.33
N ILE A 284 4.25 11.34 -19.31
CA ILE A 284 3.87 11.38 -20.74
C ILE A 284 3.57 9.98 -21.26
N GLU A 285 4.32 8.96 -20.86
CA GLU A 285 4.11 7.57 -21.28
C GLU A 285 2.81 6.95 -20.70
N ASN A 286 2.26 7.52 -19.64
CA ASN A 286 1.07 7.01 -18.95
C ASN A 286 -0.23 7.77 -19.31
N GLU A 287 -0.17 8.81 -20.14
CA GLU A 287 -1.33 9.48 -20.77
C GLU A 287 -1.75 8.76 -22.07
#